data_1c52a857c375d7bb31f1642a3cd883e5
#
_entry.id   1c52a857c375d7bb31f1642a3cd883e5
#
_cell.length_a   1.000
_cell.length_b   1.000
_cell.length_c   1.000
_cell.angle_alpha   90.00
_cell.angle_beta   90.00
_cell.angle_gamma   90.00
#
_symmetry.space_group_name_H-M   'P 1'
#
loop_
_entity.id
_entity.type
_entity.pdbx_description
1 polymer ?
#
loop_
_entity_poly.entity_id
_entity_poly.type
_entity_poly.pdbx_seq_one_letter_code
_entity_poly.pdbx_strand_id
1 'polypeptide(L)'
;MPRPALPSLFPALTRRSLRIWRQYGVFWLGAIVVGLAAVLYARLIDWGYETFRAMRDHAVWLPLLLTPAIAAMSVWVTRRFFRGAEGSGIPQVIATLHARPSAFGARLLTLRILFGKVLISFLGILGGFTIGREGPTVQVGAALMFNLRRFYPRSNAQIERQLVLAGAAAGLSAAFNTPLAGIVFAIEELTRSFSARASGVLITAIILAGVVALGLNGNYTYFGTIDTGLHFPKLLAVAVLVTAIVTGIAGGLFCWLLLNTGRWLPGQLLGLYRERPVTFAALCGLAIAVVGLVSGGTTFGSGYAEARGLLDGSQQLSVFYPFLKMVSMVASYLPGIPGGIFAPSLSIGAGFGNLLHAVFTNMSLPMLIALAMVGYLAAVTQSPITSFVIVMEMINGHALVISLMATALVSSRVSRFFAPPLYETLAQRYLAPPVPAVAPAAATAASNVTDVTEPQDANAAPADPLDTLRDEDGSEPAAAAAADSAAHAPAPHDAGPAATDANGPAQQHGPRDAQ
;
A
#
# COMPACT_ATOMS: atom_id res chain seq x y z
N MET A 1 67.10 -28.49 -3.29
CA MET A 1 65.70 -28.52 -3.82
C MET A 1 64.97 -27.31 -3.26
N PRO A 2 64.57 -26.34 -4.07
CA PRO A 2 63.78 -25.20 -3.58
C PRO A 2 62.34 -25.65 -3.37
N ARG A 3 61.77 -25.31 -2.20
CA ARG A 3 60.37 -25.56 -1.86
C ARG A 3 59.47 -24.72 -2.78
N PRO A 4 58.43 -25.30 -3.40
CA PRO A 4 57.48 -24.49 -4.20
C PRO A 4 56.76 -23.51 -3.26
N ALA A 5 56.87 -22.24 -3.56
CA ALA A 5 56.06 -21.19 -2.90
C ALA A 5 54.59 -21.42 -3.29
N LEU A 6 53.74 -21.80 -2.34
CA LEU A 6 52.29 -21.83 -2.51
C LEU A 6 51.80 -20.43 -2.90
N PRO A 7 51.13 -20.28 -4.05
CA PRO A 7 50.61 -18.96 -4.44
C PRO A 7 49.59 -18.52 -3.41
N SER A 8 49.75 -17.28 -2.94
CA SER A 8 48.88 -16.63 -1.97
C SER A 8 47.49 -16.38 -2.57
N LEU A 9 46.64 -17.38 -2.61
CA LEU A 9 45.22 -17.32 -2.95
C LEU A 9 44.40 -16.52 -1.91
N PHE A 10 44.94 -16.38 -0.70
CA PHE A 10 44.28 -15.77 0.45
C PHE A 10 43.97 -14.25 0.33
N PRO A 11 44.84 -13.37 -0.23
CA PRO A 11 44.51 -11.93 -0.27
C PRO A 11 43.45 -11.57 -1.31
N ALA A 12 43.24 -12.36 -2.35
CA ALA A 12 42.19 -12.11 -3.33
C ALA A 12 40.81 -12.55 -2.81
N LEU A 13 40.76 -13.66 -2.09
CA LEU A 13 39.56 -14.18 -1.41
C LEU A 13 39.09 -13.22 -0.30
N THR A 14 40.01 -12.71 0.52
CA THR A 14 39.68 -11.76 1.60
C THR A 14 39.17 -10.43 1.07
N ARG A 15 39.72 -9.88 0.00
CA ARG A 15 39.22 -8.63 -0.62
C ARG A 15 37.84 -8.81 -1.27
N ARG A 16 37.57 -9.96 -1.86
CA ARG A 16 36.27 -10.30 -2.45
C ARG A 16 35.22 -10.54 -1.36
N SER A 17 35.53 -11.29 -0.33
CA SER A 17 34.65 -11.55 0.81
C SER A 17 34.34 -10.27 1.58
N LEU A 18 35.34 -9.42 1.87
CA LEU A 18 35.13 -8.10 2.50
C LEU A 18 34.21 -7.19 1.67
N ARG A 19 34.32 -7.23 0.34
CA ARG A 19 33.45 -6.45 -0.56
C ARG A 19 32.01 -6.97 -0.51
N ILE A 20 31.83 -8.28 -0.53
CA ILE A 20 30.54 -8.95 -0.39
C ILE A 20 29.93 -8.64 0.98
N TRP A 21 30.69 -8.85 2.07
CA TRP A 21 30.24 -8.54 3.43
C TRP A 21 29.86 -7.07 3.61
N ARG A 22 30.61 -6.15 3.04
CA ARG A 22 30.29 -4.71 3.09
C ARG A 22 29.02 -4.38 2.32
N GLN A 23 28.77 -5.08 1.23
CA GLN A 23 27.56 -4.90 0.42
C GLN A 23 26.31 -5.48 1.10
N TYR A 24 26.37 -6.72 1.58
CA TYR A 24 25.27 -7.38 2.30
C TYR A 24 25.07 -6.81 3.70
N GLY A 25 26.14 -6.45 4.40
CA GLY A 25 26.09 -5.92 5.75
C GLY A 25 25.28 -4.65 5.88
N VAL A 26 25.31 -3.77 4.86
CA VAL A 26 24.49 -2.55 4.85
C VAL A 26 22.99 -2.89 4.80
N PHE A 27 22.59 -3.88 3.98
CA PHE A 27 21.19 -4.32 3.94
C PHE A 27 20.75 -4.96 5.26
N TRP A 28 21.57 -5.82 5.85
CA TRP A 28 21.23 -6.49 7.11
C TRP A 28 21.18 -5.53 8.29
N LEU A 29 22.20 -4.65 8.42
CA LEU A 29 22.18 -3.62 9.45
C LEU A 29 20.96 -2.69 9.26
N GLY A 30 20.67 -2.30 8.03
CA GLY A 30 19.51 -1.50 7.70
C GLY A 30 18.21 -2.20 8.05
N ALA A 31 18.09 -3.50 7.78
CA ALA A 31 16.92 -4.30 8.13
C ALA A 31 16.69 -4.37 9.65
N ILE A 32 17.76 -4.55 10.43
CA ILE A 32 17.70 -4.50 11.91
C ILE A 32 17.20 -3.13 12.37
N VAL A 33 17.76 -2.06 11.83
CA VAL A 33 17.35 -0.68 12.18
C VAL A 33 15.89 -0.43 11.79
N VAL A 34 15.43 -0.93 10.63
CA VAL A 34 14.03 -0.83 10.21
C VAL A 34 13.13 -1.61 11.17
N GLY A 35 13.49 -2.84 11.53
CA GLY A 35 12.75 -3.66 12.49
C GLY A 35 12.61 -2.97 13.86
N LEU A 36 13.72 -2.44 14.40
CA LEU A 36 13.72 -1.68 15.66
C LEU A 36 12.84 -0.43 15.57
N ALA A 37 12.98 0.34 14.48
CA ALA A 37 12.18 1.55 14.26
C ALA A 37 10.69 1.24 14.13
N ALA A 38 10.32 0.13 13.45
CA ALA A 38 8.95 -0.30 13.31
C ALA A 38 8.32 -0.68 14.65
N VAL A 39 9.05 -1.43 15.50
CA VAL A 39 8.59 -1.79 16.85
C VAL A 39 8.45 -0.56 17.75
N LEU A 40 9.46 0.32 17.74
CA LEU A 40 9.39 1.55 18.54
C LEU A 40 8.21 2.43 18.12
N TYR A 41 8.02 2.58 16.81
CA TYR A 41 6.90 3.33 16.26
C TYR A 41 5.55 2.69 16.61
N ALA A 42 5.46 1.37 16.55
CA ALA A 42 4.26 0.63 16.94
C ALA A 42 3.88 0.91 18.41
N ARG A 43 4.84 0.80 19.33
CA ARG A 43 4.62 1.10 20.76
C ARG A 43 4.22 2.55 21.01
N LEU A 44 4.81 3.48 20.26
CA LEU A 44 4.44 4.89 20.34
C LEU A 44 2.99 5.12 19.91
N ILE A 45 2.54 4.49 18.84
CA ILE A 45 1.15 4.57 18.35
C ILE A 45 0.18 3.94 19.34
N ASP A 46 0.50 2.77 19.91
CA ASP A 46 -0.33 2.09 20.89
C ASP A 46 -0.47 2.95 22.15
N TRP A 47 0.62 3.51 22.67
CA TRP A 47 0.59 4.47 23.78
C TRP A 47 -0.24 5.72 23.49
N GLY A 48 -0.14 6.28 22.28
CA GLY A 48 -0.96 7.42 21.85
C GLY A 48 -2.45 7.10 21.84
N TYR A 49 -2.82 5.89 21.39
CA TYR A 49 -4.22 5.46 21.37
C TYR A 49 -4.78 5.17 22.77
N GLU A 50 -4.00 4.52 23.63
CA GLU A 50 -4.37 4.31 25.04
C GLU A 50 -4.57 5.64 25.78
N THR A 51 -3.70 6.61 25.54
CA THR A 51 -3.82 7.96 26.08
C THR A 51 -5.10 8.65 25.59
N PHE A 52 -5.42 8.55 24.30
CA PHE A 52 -6.67 9.08 23.75
C PHE A 52 -7.89 8.41 24.39
N ARG A 53 -7.88 7.09 24.55
CA ARG A 53 -8.97 6.35 25.22
C ARG A 53 -9.16 6.81 26.66
N ALA A 54 -8.08 6.93 27.41
CA ALA A 54 -8.14 7.41 28.80
C ALA A 54 -8.73 8.83 28.88
N MET A 55 -8.32 9.74 27.99
CA MET A 55 -8.89 11.10 27.91
C MET A 55 -10.37 11.09 27.55
N ARG A 56 -10.80 10.27 26.60
CA ARG A 56 -12.21 10.12 26.20
C ARG A 56 -13.04 9.52 27.33
N ASP A 57 -12.54 8.51 28.01
CA ASP A 57 -13.27 7.84 29.08
C ASP A 57 -13.44 8.75 30.30
N HIS A 58 -12.50 9.69 30.52
CA HIS A 58 -12.63 10.74 31.54
C HIS A 58 -13.65 11.83 31.13
N ALA A 59 -13.70 12.19 29.83
CA ALA A 59 -14.60 13.22 29.32
C ALA A 59 -15.09 12.86 27.90
N VAL A 60 -16.28 12.25 27.80
CA VAL A 60 -16.85 11.74 26.55
C VAL A 60 -16.98 12.82 25.46
N TRP A 61 -17.19 14.08 25.84
CA TRP A 61 -17.29 15.22 24.92
C TRP A 61 -15.93 15.74 24.40
N LEU A 62 -14.82 15.37 25.04
CA LEU A 62 -13.48 15.88 24.73
C LEU A 62 -13.06 15.68 23.26
N PRO A 63 -13.37 14.56 22.59
CA PRO A 63 -13.08 14.39 21.18
C PRO A 63 -13.67 15.47 20.26
N LEU A 64 -14.80 16.10 20.63
CA LEU A 64 -15.40 17.18 19.83
C LEU A 64 -14.49 18.41 19.71
N LEU A 65 -13.61 18.65 20.67
CA LEU A 65 -12.63 19.73 20.63
C LEU A 65 -11.24 19.24 20.22
N LEU A 66 -10.81 18.12 20.79
CA LEU A 66 -9.45 17.59 20.59
C LEU A 66 -9.21 17.14 19.15
N THR A 67 -10.14 16.36 18.58
CA THR A 67 -9.98 15.80 17.23
C THR A 67 -9.91 16.88 16.14
N PRO A 68 -10.81 17.88 16.10
CA PRO A 68 -10.71 19.01 15.15
C PRO A 68 -9.44 19.83 15.32
N ALA A 69 -9.02 20.09 16.58
CA ALA A 69 -7.82 20.86 16.87
C ALA A 69 -6.56 20.14 16.38
N ILE A 70 -6.44 18.84 16.66
CA ILE A 70 -5.35 18.01 16.18
C ILE A 70 -5.37 17.88 14.66
N ALA A 71 -6.55 17.78 14.02
CA ALA A 71 -6.68 17.79 12.56
C ALA A 71 -6.08 19.04 11.93
N ALA A 72 -6.52 20.19 12.42
CA ALA A 72 -6.03 21.50 11.96
C ALA A 72 -4.51 21.62 12.13
N MET A 73 -4.03 21.30 13.33
CA MET A 73 -2.60 21.34 13.67
C MET A 73 -1.79 20.38 12.79
N SER A 74 -2.23 19.13 12.62
CA SER A 74 -1.54 18.12 11.82
C SER A 74 -1.38 18.56 10.37
N VAL A 75 -2.44 19.10 9.74
CA VAL A 75 -2.38 19.57 8.36
C VAL A 75 -1.51 20.83 8.25
N TRP A 76 -1.62 21.77 9.21
CA TRP A 76 -0.77 22.96 9.22
C TRP A 76 0.71 22.60 9.34
N VAL A 77 1.08 21.73 10.30
CA VAL A 77 2.47 21.27 10.52
C VAL A 77 2.98 20.53 9.29
N THR A 78 2.18 19.61 8.72
CA THR A 78 2.56 18.84 7.54
C THR A 78 2.89 19.77 6.37
N ARG A 79 1.99 20.69 6.05
CA ARG A 79 2.15 21.62 4.91
C ARG A 79 3.27 22.63 5.12
N ARG A 80 3.53 23.05 6.35
CA ARG A 80 4.54 24.06 6.67
C ARG A 80 5.95 23.48 6.78
N PHE A 81 6.08 22.28 7.38
CA PHE A 81 7.38 21.74 7.76
C PHE A 81 7.73 20.40 7.10
N PHE A 82 6.74 19.56 6.77
CA PHE A 82 6.97 18.16 6.38
C PHE A 82 6.24 17.77 5.10
N ARG A 83 6.33 18.61 4.06
CA ARG A 83 5.76 18.30 2.74
C ARG A 83 6.37 17.01 2.19
N GLY A 84 5.51 16.03 1.85
CA GLY A 84 5.89 14.67 1.48
C GLY A 84 5.58 13.62 2.56
N ALA A 85 5.18 14.06 3.78
CA ALA A 85 4.73 13.18 4.84
C ALA A 85 3.21 12.88 4.77
N GLU A 86 2.46 13.48 3.85
CA GLU A 86 1.01 13.35 3.73
C GLU A 86 0.57 11.90 3.47
N GLY A 87 -0.63 11.54 3.95
CA GLY A 87 -1.31 10.28 3.65
C GLY A 87 -0.56 9.02 4.08
N SER A 88 -0.77 7.91 3.37
CA SER A 88 -0.27 6.60 3.75
C SER A 88 1.26 6.47 3.77
N GLY A 89 1.96 7.01 2.79
CA GLY A 89 3.40 6.80 2.61
C GLY A 89 3.74 5.78 1.51
N ILE A 90 2.87 4.82 1.24
CA ILE A 90 3.05 3.84 0.16
C ILE A 90 3.09 4.51 -1.23
N PRO A 91 2.19 5.46 -1.58
CA PRO A 91 2.28 6.17 -2.85
C PRO A 91 3.60 6.90 -3.07
N GLN A 92 4.19 7.48 -2.01
CA GLN A 92 5.48 8.15 -2.08
C GLN A 92 6.62 7.18 -2.38
N VAL A 93 6.58 5.98 -1.79
CA VAL A 93 7.55 4.91 -2.06
C VAL A 93 7.40 4.41 -3.49
N ILE A 94 6.18 4.15 -3.96
CA ILE A 94 5.90 3.73 -5.34
C ILE A 94 6.40 4.79 -6.33
N ALA A 95 6.08 6.07 -6.10
CA ALA A 95 6.57 7.17 -6.93
C ALA A 95 8.10 7.23 -6.99
N THR A 96 8.78 7.00 -5.86
CA THR A 96 10.25 6.96 -5.80
C THR A 96 10.82 5.77 -6.57
N LEU A 97 10.17 4.61 -6.54
CA LEU A 97 10.60 3.41 -7.27
C LEU A 97 10.41 3.54 -8.79
N HIS A 98 9.36 4.25 -9.26
CA HIS A 98 9.09 4.46 -10.68
C HIS A 98 9.90 5.61 -11.28
N ALA A 99 10.30 6.59 -10.48
CA ALA A 99 11.15 7.69 -10.90
C ALA A 99 12.65 7.35 -10.77
N ARG A 100 13.52 8.37 -10.95
CA ARG A 100 14.93 8.25 -10.58
C ARG A 100 15.06 8.37 -9.06
N PRO A 101 15.46 7.31 -8.33
CA PRO A 101 15.39 7.29 -6.87
C PRO A 101 16.17 8.43 -6.21
N SER A 102 17.33 8.82 -6.77
CA SER A 102 18.15 9.92 -6.24
C SER A 102 17.44 11.26 -6.19
N ALA A 103 16.64 11.59 -7.22
CA ALA A 103 15.90 12.86 -7.29
C ALA A 103 14.67 12.87 -6.38
N PHE A 104 13.84 11.81 -6.45
CA PHE A 104 12.61 11.70 -5.66
C PHE A 104 12.87 11.29 -4.22
N GLY A 105 13.84 10.39 -3.98
CA GLY A 105 14.22 9.97 -2.64
C GLY A 105 14.78 11.14 -1.81
N ALA A 106 15.53 12.06 -2.44
CA ALA A 106 15.98 13.28 -1.77
C ALA A 106 14.83 14.25 -1.39
N ARG A 107 13.62 14.07 -1.97
CA ARG A 107 12.43 14.88 -1.65
C ARG A 107 11.46 14.18 -0.72
N LEU A 108 11.25 12.85 -0.88
CA LEU A 108 10.19 12.09 -0.22
C LEU A 108 10.68 11.11 0.86
N LEU A 109 11.98 10.77 0.88
CA LEU A 109 12.58 9.79 1.79
C LEU A 109 13.71 10.39 2.65
N THR A 110 13.60 11.67 3.02
CA THR A 110 14.55 12.32 3.93
C THR A 110 14.25 11.95 5.38
N LEU A 111 15.28 11.99 6.23
CA LEU A 111 15.11 11.80 7.69
C LEU A 111 14.15 12.83 8.30
N ARG A 112 14.10 14.05 7.73
CA ARG A 112 13.13 15.09 8.14
C ARG A 112 11.69 14.64 7.91
N ILE A 113 11.40 14.08 6.72
CA ILE A 113 10.06 13.58 6.38
C ILE A 113 9.71 12.36 7.22
N LEU A 114 10.68 11.45 7.45
CA LEU A 114 10.51 10.32 8.36
C LEU A 114 10.08 10.79 9.74
N PHE A 115 10.80 11.73 10.34
CA PHE A 115 10.44 12.28 11.65
C PHE A 115 9.06 12.93 11.64
N GLY A 116 8.76 13.74 10.62
CA GLY A 116 7.44 14.35 10.44
C GLY A 116 6.33 13.32 10.30
N LYS A 117 6.57 12.22 9.55
CA LYS A 117 5.62 11.12 9.39
C LYS A 117 5.28 10.48 10.74
N VAL A 118 6.29 10.12 11.52
CA VAL A 118 6.12 9.49 12.84
C VAL A 118 5.41 10.44 13.82
N LEU A 119 5.86 11.68 13.90
CA LEU A 119 5.30 12.67 14.82
C LEU A 119 3.83 12.97 14.51
N ILE A 120 3.52 13.23 13.24
CA ILE A 120 2.16 13.68 12.88
C ILE A 120 1.18 12.51 12.89
N SER A 121 1.59 11.29 12.51
CA SER A 121 0.72 10.12 12.65
C SER A 121 0.47 9.76 14.11
N PHE A 122 1.45 9.95 14.99
CA PHE A 122 1.26 9.84 16.43
C PHE A 122 0.21 10.85 16.94
N LEU A 123 0.34 12.13 16.54
CA LEU A 123 -0.65 13.16 16.89
C LEU A 123 -2.04 12.80 16.33
N GLY A 124 -2.12 12.25 15.12
CA GLY A 124 -3.37 11.78 14.54
C GLY A 124 -4.04 10.70 15.40
N ILE A 125 -3.29 9.70 15.83
CA ILE A 125 -3.80 8.64 16.73
C ILE A 125 -4.21 9.21 18.09
N LEU A 126 -3.41 10.12 18.67
CA LEU A 126 -3.73 10.84 19.89
C LEU A 126 -4.99 11.71 19.76
N GLY A 127 -5.35 12.11 18.52
CA GLY A 127 -6.60 12.79 18.19
C GLY A 127 -7.75 11.85 17.85
N GLY A 128 -7.60 10.54 17.94
CA GLY A 128 -8.65 9.55 17.66
C GLY A 128 -8.91 9.29 16.17
N PHE A 129 -8.01 9.69 15.28
CA PHE A 129 -8.18 9.48 13.84
C PHE A 129 -8.22 8.00 13.46
N THR A 130 -9.03 7.67 12.47
CA THR A 130 -9.13 6.32 11.90
C THR A 130 -8.01 6.10 10.89
N ILE A 131 -6.81 5.86 11.40
CA ILE A 131 -5.59 5.63 10.64
C ILE A 131 -4.78 4.47 11.24
N GLY A 132 -4.06 3.75 10.36
CA GLY A 132 -3.12 2.70 10.73
C GLY A 132 -1.67 3.18 10.71
N ARG A 133 -0.78 2.37 11.26
CA ARG A 133 0.67 2.61 11.34
C ARG A 133 1.46 1.97 10.19
N GLU A 134 0.86 1.03 9.46
CA GLU A 134 1.56 0.16 8.53
C GLU A 134 2.08 0.91 7.30
N GLY A 135 1.23 1.74 6.67
CA GLY A 135 1.64 2.57 5.54
C GLY A 135 2.78 3.55 5.90
N PRO A 136 2.67 4.31 7.00
CA PRO A 136 3.77 5.11 7.50
C PRO A 136 5.04 4.32 7.76
N THR A 137 4.97 3.10 8.32
CA THR A 137 6.14 2.25 8.56
C THR A 137 6.83 1.84 7.26
N VAL A 138 6.07 1.61 6.18
CA VAL A 138 6.62 1.38 4.84
C VAL A 138 7.49 2.55 4.37
N GLN A 139 7.02 3.79 4.53
CA GLN A 139 7.80 4.99 4.16
C GLN A 139 8.99 5.21 5.10
N VAL A 140 8.83 4.95 6.39
CA VAL A 140 9.91 5.03 7.40
C VAL A 140 11.01 4.04 7.05
N GLY A 141 10.67 2.77 6.79
CA GLY A 141 11.62 1.73 6.40
C GLY A 141 12.36 2.08 5.10
N ALA A 142 11.61 2.54 4.08
CA ALA A 142 12.18 3.01 2.82
C ALA A 142 13.15 4.18 3.04
N ALA A 143 12.78 5.15 3.88
CA ALA A 143 13.62 6.32 4.18
C ALA A 143 14.90 5.93 4.93
N LEU A 144 14.82 5.05 5.93
CA LEU A 144 15.98 4.55 6.66
C LEU A 144 16.98 3.89 5.71
N MET A 145 16.49 2.92 4.91
CA MET A 145 17.34 2.19 3.97
C MET A 145 17.89 3.09 2.86
N PHE A 146 17.10 4.00 2.31
CA PHE A 146 17.55 4.95 1.30
C PHE A 146 18.70 5.83 1.81
N ASN A 147 18.66 6.27 3.07
CA ASN A 147 19.71 7.08 3.66
C ASN A 147 21.00 6.28 3.95
N LEU A 148 20.95 4.95 3.98
CA LEU A 148 22.15 4.10 4.07
C LEU A 148 22.94 4.03 2.76
N ARG A 149 22.42 4.52 1.63
CA ARG A 149 23.15 4.59 0.35
C ARG A 149 24.50 5.29 0.46
N ARG A 150 24.63 6.23 1.39
CA ARG A 150 25.90 6.96 1.67
C ARG A 150 27.05 6.05 2.11
N PHE A 151 26.76 4.87 2.63
CA PHE A 151 27.76 3.88 3.02
C PHE A 151 28.19 2.97 1.85
N TYR A 152 27.55 3.13 0.67
CA TYR A 152 27.96 2.43 -0.55
C TYR A 152 29.00 3.26 -1.30
N PRO A 153 30.19 2.67 -1.59
CA PRO A 153 31.27 3.40 -2.27
C PRO A 153 30.92 3.86 -3.68
N ARG A 154 29.99 3.14 -4.34
CA ARG A 154 29.49 3.42 -5.69
C ARG A 154 27.99 3.15 -5.70
N SER A 155 27.23 4.07 -5.11
CA SER A 155 25.77 4.01 -5.22
C SER A 155 25.35 4.28 -6.67
N ASN A 156 24.45 3.44 -7.19
CA ASN A 156 23.82 3.62 -8.48
C ASN A 156 22.29 3.51 -8.31
N ALA A 157 21.55 3.93 -9.33
CA ALA A 157 20.08 3.92 -9.30
C ALA A 157 19.47 2.55 -8.98
N GLN A 158 20.14 1.47 -9.36
CA GLN A 158 19.70 0.10 -9.08
C GLN A 158 19.84 -0.26 -7.60
N ILE A 159 20.98 0.08 -6.98
CA ILE A 159 21.21 -0.12 -5.53
C ILE A 159 20.23 0.73 -4.72
N GLU A 160 20.01 1.98 -5.12
CA GLU A 160 19.05 2.86 -4.46
C GLU A 160 17.62 2.30 -4.52
N ARG A 161 17.20 1.77 -5.69
CA ARG A 161 15.90 1.09 -5.83
C ARG A 161 15.80 -0.15 -4.92
N GLN A 162 16.85 -0.98 -4.87
CA GLN A 162 16.88 -2.16 -4.00
C GLN A 162 16.82 -1.79 -2.52
N LEU A 163 17.52 -0.74 -2.09
CA LEU A 163 17.47 -0.23 -0.72
C LEU A 163 16.07 0.27 -0.36
N VAL A 164 15.46 1.10 -1.21
CA VAL A 164 14.09 1.59 -1.00
C VAL A 164 13.09 0.44 -0.92
N LEU A 165 13.18 -0.51 -1.86
CA LEU A 165 12.30 -1.68 -1.91
C LEU A 165 12.46 -2.57 -0.68
N ALA A 166 13.72 -2.88 -0.29
CA ALA A 166 14.02 -3.68 0.89
C ALA A 166 13.53 -3.00 2.17
N GLY A 167 13.75 -1.69 2.31
CA GLY A 167 13.29 -0.93 3.47
C GLY A 167 11.78 -0.85 3.59
N ALA A 168 11.09 -0.63 2.48
CA ALA A 168 9.63 -0.57 2.43
C ALA A 168 9.00 -1.92 2.83
N ALA A 169 9.46 -3.00 2.22
CA ALA A 169 8.96 -4.35 2.48
C ALA A 169 9.34 -4.85 3.89
N ALA A 170 10.57 -4.56 4.35
CA ALA A 170 11.00 -4.83 5.72
C ALA A 170 10.15 -4.07 6.76
N GLY A 171 9.79 -2.81 6.44
CA GLY A 171 8.89 -2.01 7.27
C GLY A 171 7.51 -2.64 7.41
N LEU A 172 6.92 -3.14 6.31
CA LEU A 172 5.64 -3.84 6.35
C LEU A 172 5.73 -5.15 7.14
N SER A 173 6.74 -5.97 6.85
CA SER A 173 7.02 -7.23 7.53
C SER A 173 7.07 -7.04 9.06
N ALA A 174 7.83 -6.04 9.52
CA ALA A 174 7.97 -5.74 10.94
C ALA A 174 6.71 -5.13 11.56
N ALA A 175 5.92 -4.35 10.80
CA ALA A 175 4.71 -3.69 11.29
C ALA A 175 3.59 -4.69 11.60
N PHE A 176 3.48 -5.74 10.78
CA PHE A 176 2.44 -6.77 10.90
C PHE A 176 2.92 -8.07 11.54
N ASN A 177 4.22 -8.22 11.77
CA ASN A 177 4.83 -9.50 12.15
C ASN A 177 4.60 -10.62 11.11
N THR A 178 4.64 -10.24 9.82
CA THR A 178 4.30 -11.09 8.67
C THR A 178 5.41 -11.06 7.61
N PRO A 179 6.48 -11.84 7.76
CA PRO A 179 7.62 -11.81 6.82
C PRO A 179 7.25 -12.21 5.39
N LEU A 180 6.40 -13.22 5.21
CA LEU A 180 5.99 -13.67 3.88
C LEU A 180 5.15 -12.59 3.18
N ALA A 181 4.24 -11.94 3.90
CA ALA A 181 3.48 -10.83 3.37
C ALA A 181 4.36 -9.67 2.91
N GLY A 182 5.45 -9.37 3.64
CA GLY A 182 6.43 -8.36 3.24
C GLY A 182 7.10 -8.68 1.90
N ILE A 183 7.44 -9.95 1.65
CA ILE A 183 8.03 -10.40 0.36
C ILE A 183 7.01 -10.24 -0.78
N VAL A 184 5.78 -10.70 -0.57
CA VAL A 184 4.72 -10.63 -1.58
C VAL A 184 4.34 -9.19 -1.89
N PHE A 185 4.25 -8.33 -0.87
CA PHE A 185 4.02 -6.89 -1.02
C PHE A 185 5.08 -6.20 -1.87
N ALA A 186 6.35 -6.57 -1.71
CA ALA A 186 7.43 -6.04 -2.54
C ALA A 186 7.23 -6.35 -4.02
N ILE A 187 6.72 -7.55 -4.32
CA ILE A 187 6.52 -8.04 -5.69
C ILE A 187 5.24 -7.47 -6.30
N GLU A 188 4.11 -7.62 -5.62
CA GLU A 188 2.79 -7.32 -6.17
C GLU A 188 2.45 -5.83 -6.13
N GLU A 189 2.73 -5.15 -5.01
CA GLU A 189 2.30 -3.76 -4.82
C GLU A 189 3.39 -2.75 -5.22
N LEU A 190 4.63 -2.97 -4.75
CA LEU A 190 5.69 -1.97 -4.93
C LEU A 190 6.32 -2.02 -6.32
N THR A 191 6.56 -3.22 -6.88
CA THR A 191 7.24 -3.35 -8.17
C THR A 191 6.29 -3.68 -9.31
N ARG A 192 5.15 -4.31 -9.02
CA ARG A 192 4.17 -4.85 -9.99
C ARG A 192 4.80 -5.69 -11.09
N SER A 193 5.94 -6.31 -10.78
CA SER A 193 6.73 -7.09 -11.71
C SER A 193 7.25 -8.35 -11.03
N PHE A 194 6.75 -9.49 -11.45
CA PHE A 194 7.29 -10.80 -11.05
C PHE A 194 8.68 -11.07 -11.65
N SER A 195 9.08 -10.30 -12.67
CA SER A 195 10.41 -10.40 -13.27
C SER A 195 11.50 -9.65 -12.50
N ALA A 196 11.14 -8.79 -11.54
CA ALA A 196 12.10 -8.22 -10.63
C ALA A 196 12.70 -9.38 -9.81
N ARG A 197 13.91 -9.83 -10.20
CA ARG A 197 14.68 -10.84 -9.46
C ARG A 197 14.75 -10.35 -8.02
N ALA A 198 13.88 -10.88 -7.18
CA ALA A 198 13.97 -10.69 -5.74
C ALA A 198 15.36 -11.22 -5.36
N SER A 199 16.32 -10.32 -5.21
CA SER A 199 17.67 -10.73 -4.86
C SER A 199 17.59 -11.39 -3.49
N GLY A 200 18.33 -12.48 -3.26
CA GLY A 200 18.36 -13.14 -1.96
C GLY A 200 18.63 -12.14 -0.81
N VAL A 201 19.33 -11.03 -1.11
CA VAL A 201 19.58 -9.92 -0.18
C VAL A 201 18.29 -9.21 0.23
N LEU A 202 17.38 -8.97 -0.71
CA LEU A 202 16.07 -8.35 -0.43
C LEU A 202 15.26 -9.25 0.50
N ILE A 203 15.15 -10.52 0.16
CA ILE A 203 14.39 -11.50 0.96
C ILE A 203 14.99 -11.64 2.36
N THR A 204 16.31 -11.78 2.48
CA THR A 204 16.98 -11.89 3.79
C THR A 204 16.81 -10.62 4.63
N ALA A 205 16.82 -9.43 4.04
CA ALA A 205 16.56 -8.17 4.75
C ALA A 205 15.11 -8.11 5.28
N ILE A 206 14.12 -8.54 4.49
CA ILE A 206 12.71 -8.58 4.91
C ILE A 206 12.51 -9.55 6.07
N ILE A 207 13.06 -10.75 5.95
CA ILE A 207 12.99 -11.79 7.00
C ILE A 207 13.67 -11.29 8.27
N LEU A 208 14.87 -10.70 8.16
CA LEU A 208 15.63 -10.21 9.32
C LEU A 208 14.88 -9.11 10.08
N ALA A 209 14.23 -8.19 9.38
CA ALA A 209 13.41 -7.17 10.04
C ALA A 209 12.20 -7.79 10.76
N GLY A 210 11.54 -8.79 10.14
CA GLY A 210 10.47 -9.56 10.78
C GLY A 210 10.96 -10.32 12.01
N VAL A 211 12.13 -10.98 11.95
CA VAL A 211 12.75 -11.68 13.09
C VAL A 211 13.06 -10.70 14.24
N VAL A 212 13.56 -9.49 13.94
CA VAL A 212 13.78 -8.46 14.95
C VAL A 212 12.47 -8.05 15.62
N ALA A 213 11.42 -7.85 14.83
CA ALA A 213 10.09 -7.52 15.37
C ALA A 213 9.53 -8.66 16.24
N LEU A 214 9.65 -9.89 15.77
CA LEU A 214 9.28 -11.11 16.50
C LEU A 214 10.04 -11.25 17.83
N GLY A 215 11.35 -11.01 17.83
CA GLY A 215 12.20 -11.10 19.01
C GLY A 215 11.86 -10.07 20.09
N LEU A 216 11.35 -8.89 19.69
CA LEU A 216 11.00 -7.79 20.63
C LEU A 216 9.56 -7.80 21.10
N ASN A 217 8.65 -8.29 20.28
CA ASN A 217 7.21 -8.32 20.58
C ASN A 217 6.73 -9.73 20.97
N GLY A 218 7.56 -10.76 20.78
CA GLY A 218 7.20 -12.17 20.96
C GLY A 218 6.56 -12.78 19.70
N ASN A 219 6.45 -14.11 19.72
CA ASN A 219 5.76 -14.85 18.66
C ASN A 219 4.25 -14.79 18.90
N TYR A 220 3.61 -13.74 18.41
CA TYR A 220 2.16 -13.58 18.47
C TYR A 220 1.57 -13.44 17.06
N THR A 221 0.43 -14.07 16.88
CA THR A 221 -0.41 -13.81 15.71
C THR A 221 -1.16 -12.50 15.94
N TYR A 222 -1.15 -11.61 14.98
CA TYR A 222 -1.64 -10.23 15.12
C TYR A 222 -3.11 -10.19 15.59
N PHE A 223 -3.97 -11.06 15.04
CA PHE A 223 -5.37 -11.20 15.41
C PHE A 223 -5.72 -12.50 16.17
N GLY A 224 -4.73 -13.28 16.59
CA GLY A 224 -4.95 -14.58 17.22
C GLY A 224 -5.02 -15.73 16.21
N THR A 225 -5.37 -16.92 16.69
CA THR A 225 -5.52 -18.12 15.87
C THR A 225 -7.00 -18.42 15.67
N ILE A 226 -7.40 -18.69 14.45
CA ILE A 226 -8.77 -19.11 14.15
C ILE A 226 -8.79 -20.65 14.14
N ASP A 227 -9.56 -21.25 15.04
CA ASP A 227 -9.92 -22.65 14.93
C ASP A 227 -11.12 -22.79 14.00
N THR A 228 -10.87 -23.29 12.79
CA THR A 228 -11.91 -23.41 11.77
C THR A 228 -12.69 -24.72 11.85
N GLY A 229 -12.30 -25.64 12.73
CA GLY A 229 -12.84 -27.00 12.72
C GLY A 229 -12.73 -27.65 11.32
N LEU A 230 -12.56 -28.94 11.21
CA LEU A 230 -12.41 -29.64 9.93
C LEU A 230 -13.69 -29.68 9.04
N HIS A 231 -14.75 -29.02 9.45
CA HIS A 231 -16.04 -29.06 8.72
C HIS A 231 -16.21 -27.81 7.87
N PHE A 232 -16.02 -27.95 6.57
CA PHE A 232 -16.38 -26.91 5.60
C PHE A 232 -17.86 -27.01 5.26
N PRO A 233 -18.66 -25.96 5.54
CA PRO A 233 -20.08 -25.95 5.23
C PRO A 233 -20.32 -26.11 3.71
N LYS A 234 -21.39 -26.81 3.32
CA LYS A 234 -21.77 -26.97 1.91
C LYS A 234 -21.98 -25.63 1.18
N LEU A 235 -22.32 -24.57 1.93
CA LEU A 235 -22.54 -23.22 1.42
C LEU A 235 -21.27 -22.35 1.40
N LEU A 236 -20.08 -22.88 1.74
CA LEU A 236 -18.84 -22.11 1.80
C LEU A 236 -18.55 -21.34 0.50
N ALA A 237 -18.71 -21.97 -0.66
CA ALA A 237 -18.49 -21.32 -1.94
C ALA A 237 -19.41 -20.12 -2.18
N VAL A 238 -20.68 -20.24 -1.76
CA VAL A 238 -21.65 -19.12 -1.85
C VAL A 238 -21.27 -18.00 -0.90
N ALA A 239 -20.89 -18.33 0.34
CA ALA A 239 -20.47 -17.33 1.31
C ALA A 239 -19.19 -16.61 0.87
N VAL A 240 -18.21 -17.32 0.31
CA VAL A 240 -16.99 -16.73 -0.30
C VAL A 240 -17.37 -15.74 -1.41
N LEU A 241 -18.27 -16.14 -2.32
CA LEU A 241 -18.67 -15.29 -3.44
C LEU A 241 -19.44 -14.05 -2.96
N VAL A 242 -20.42 -14.22 -2.07
CA VAL A 242 -21.21 -13.09 -1.53
C VAL A 242 -20.31 -12.14 -0.75
N THR A 243 -19.44 -12.66 0.12
CA THR A 243 -18.49 -11.85 0.89
C THR A 243 -17.57 -11.07 -0.04
N ALA A 244 -17.05 -11.72 -1.09
CA ALA A 244 -16.17 -11.08 -2.06
C ALA A 244 -16.87 -9.95 -2.82
N ILE A 245 -18.13 -10.14 -3.22
CA ILE A 245 -18.91 -9.11 -3.93
C ILE A 245 -19.20 -7.93 -3.00
N VAL A 246 -19.71 -8.19 -1.79
CA VAL A 246 -20.07 -7.15 -0.81
C VAL A 246 -18.84 -6.31 -0.45
N THR A 247 -17.73 -6.96 -0.08
CA THR A 247 -16.50 -6.27 0.28
C THR A 247 -15.83 -5.61 -0.92
N GLY A 248 -15.96 -6.18 -2.12
CA GLY A 248 -15.50 -5.62 -3.38
C GLY A 248 -16.19 -4.31 -3.72
N ILE A 249 -17.53 -4.27 -3.59
CA ILE A 249 -18.33 -3.05 -3.79
C ILE A 249 -17.96 -2.00 -2.73
N ALA A 250 -17.92 -2.38 -1.45
CA ALA A 250 -17.62 -1.45 -0.36
C ALA A 250 -16.21 -0.84 -0.46
N GLY A 251 -15.18 -1.68 -0.73
CA GLY A 251 -13.81 -1.20 -0.92
C GLY A 251 -13.62 -0.41 -2.21
N GLY A 252 -14.31 -0.80 -3.30
CA GLY A 252 -14.33 -0.05 -4.55
C GLY A 252 -14.96 1.34 -4.36
N LEU A 253 -16.08 1.43 -3.63
CA LEU A 253 -16.73 2.69 -3.29
C LEU A 253 -15.80 3.58 -2.43
N PHE A 254 -15.11 3.00 -1.44
CA PHE A 254 -14.12 3.71 -0.66
C PHE A 254 -13.02 4.33 -1.53
N CYS A 255 -12.45 3.55 -2.45
CA CYS A 255 -11.43 4.05 -3.39
C CYS A 255 -11.99 5.15 -4.30
N TRP A 256 -13.22 4.98 -4.78
CA TRP A 256 -13.88 5.97 -5.61
C TRP A 256 -14.08 7.30 -4.85
N LEU A 257 -14.52 7.26 -3.60
CA LEU A 257 -14.67 8.44 -2.74
C LEU A 257 -13.34 9.19 -2.57
N LEU A 258 -12.24 8.48 -2.35
CA LEU A 258 -10.92 9.12 -2.18
C LEU A 258 -10.36 9.71 -3.47
N LEU A 259 -10.55 9.03 -4.61
CA LEU A 259 -9.99 9.45 -5.88
C LEU A 259 -10.80 10.54 -6.57
N ASN A 260 -12.12 10.55 -6.37
CA ASN A 260 -13.06 11.46 -7.03
C ASN A 260 -13.63 12.52 -6.08
N THR A 261 -12.85 12.98 -5.10
CA THR A 261 -13.28 13.97 -4.09
C THR A 261 -13.95 15.20 -4.72
N GLY A 262 -13.45 15.67 -5.87
CA GLY A 262 -14.02 16.83 -6.58
C GLY A 262 -15.40 16.62 -7.21
N ARG A 263 -15.89 15.37 -7.30
CA ARG A 263 -17.19 15.05 -7.92
C ARG A 263 -18.34 14.96 -6.92
N TRP A 264 -18.05 14.52 -5.69
CA TRP A 264 -19.08 14.29 -4.68
C TRP A 264 -19.09 15.32 -3.56
N LEU A 265 -17.97 16.02 -3.35
CA LEU A 265 -17.88 17.04 -2.32
C LEU A 265 -18.66 18.29 -2.74
N PRO A 266 -19.57 18.83 -1.90
CA PRO A 266 -20.29 20.07 -2.18
C PRO A 266 -19.34 21.22 -2.50
N GLY A 267 -19.73 22.10 -3.43
CA GLY A 267 -18.85 23.17 -3.91
C GLY A 267 -18.22 24.03 -2.82
N GLN A 268 -18.96 24.33 -1.76
CA GLN A 268 -18.46 25.10 -0.61
C GLN A 268 -17.34 24.33 0.14
N LEU A 269 -17.53 23.03 0.37
CA LEU A 269 -16.51 22.18 1.00
C LEU A 269 -15.33 21.93 0.07
N LEU A 270 -15.57 21.84 -1.23
CA LEU A 270 -14.49 21.73 -2.22
C LEU A 270 -13.66 23.01 -2.28
N GLY A 271 -14.28 24.18 -2.13
CA GLY A 271 -13.58 25.45 -1.97
C GLY A 271 -12.69 25.45 -0.73
N LEU A 272 -13.22 25.05 0.44
CA LEU A 272 -12.44 24.90 1.67
C LEU A 272 -11.29 23.89 1.53
N TYR A 273 -11.54 22.77 0.88
CA TYR A 273 -10.51 21.75 0.63
C TYR A 273 -9.31 22.31 -0.16
N ARG A 274 -9.57 23.18 -1.16
CA ARG A 274 -8.54 23.76 -2.03
C ARG A 274 -7.88 24.98 -1.41
N GLU A 275 -8.65 25.91 -0.86
CA GLU A 275 -8.19 27.24 -0.43
C GLU A 275 -7.82 27.29 1.05
N ARG A 276 -8.59 26.60 1.91
CA ARG A 276 -8.43 26.62 3.38
C ARG A 276 -8.29 25.21 3.95
N PRO A 277 -7.23 24.48 3.60
CA PRO A 277 -7.06 23.05 3.95
C PRO A 277 -7.00 22.80 5.46
N VAL A 278 -6.55 23.77 6.26
CA VAL A 278 -6.53 23.66 7.72
C VAL A 278 -7.95 23.69 8.30
N THR A 279 -8.80 24.57 7.80
CA THR A 279 -10.23 24.65 8.19
C THR A 279 -10.98 23.41 7.73
N PHE A 280 -10.71 22.92 6.50
CA PHE A 280 -11.28 21.68 6.01
C PHE A 280 -10.88 20.49 6.88
N ALA A 281 -9.62 20.43 7.32
CA ALA A 281 -9.14 19.38 8.23
C ALA A 281 -9.88 19.43 9.58
N ALA A 282 -10.11 20.62 10.14
CA ALA A 282 -10.90 20.76 11.37
C ALA A 282 -12.32 20.23 11.21
N LEU A 283 -12.98 20.50 10.06
CA LEU A 283 -14.32 19.97 9.78
C LEU A 283 -14.31 18.43 9.64
N CYS A 284 -13.30 17.87 8.98
CA CYS A 284 -13.11 16.42 8.92
C CYS A 284 -12.90 15.85 10.33
N GLY A 285 -12.08 16.51 11.16
CA GLY A 285 -11.87 16.12 12.56
C GLY A 285 -13.16 16.14 13.38
N LEU A 286 -14.02 17.16 13.16
CA LEU A 286 -15.33 17.23 13.78
C LEU A 286 -16.25 16.08 13.33
N ALA A 287 -16.25 15.76 12.03
CA ALA A 287 -17.00 14.62 11.50
C ALA A 287 -16.53 13.30 12.13
N ILE A 288 -15.22 13.08 12.28
CA ILE A 288 -14.65 11.91 12.97
C ILE A 288 -15.11 11.86 14.43
N ALA A 289 -15.07 12.98 15.14
CA ALA A 289 -15.50 13.05 16.53
C ALA A 289 -17.00 12.72 16.69
N VAL A 290 -17.86 13.28 15.84
CA VAL A 290 -19.31 13.01 15.86
C VAL A 290 -19.59 11.54 15.56
N VAL A 291 -19.00 10.98 14.49
CA VAL A 291 -19.14 9.55 14.13
C VAL A 291 -18.61 8.65 15.27
N GLY A 292 -17.50 9.05 15.89
CA GLY A 292 -16.92 8.34 17.02
C GLY A 292 -17.85 8.30 18.24
N LEU A 293 -18.49 9.42 18.57
CA LEU A 293 -19.46 9.48 19.67
C LEU A 293 -20.72 8.67 19.38
N VAL A 294 -21.28 8.81 18.17
CA VAL A 294 -22.48 8.05 17.74
C VAL A 294 -22.21 6.54 17.76
N SER A 295 -21.00 6.12 17.45
CA SER A 295 -20.60 4.70 17.49
C SER A 295 -20.21 4.18 18.88
N GLY A 296 -20.36 4.98 19.94
CA GLY A 296 -19.90 4.62 21.29
C GLY A 296 -18.37 4.51 21.39
N GLY A 297 -17.63 5.17 20.50
CA GLY A 297 -16.17 5.19 20.50
C GLY A 297 -15.50 4.10 19.67
N THR A 298 -16.25 3.18 19.07
CA THR A 298 -15.69 2.03 18.32
C THR A 298 -15.04 2.41 17.00
N THR A 299 -15.37 3.58 16.42
CA THR A 299 -14.78 4.02 15.16
C THR A 299 -13.47 4.80 15.32
N PHE A 300 -13.07 5.18 16.53
CA PHE A 300 -11.78 5.82 16.74
C PHE A 300 -10.60 4.84 16.55
N GLY A 301 -9.43 5.40 16.20
CA GLY A 301 -8.17 4.66 16.06
C GLY A 301 -8.16 3.68 14.87
N SER A 302 -7.18 2.79 14.85
CA SER A 302 -6.97 1.85 13.75
C SER A 302 -8.05 0.76 13.61
N GLY A 303 -8.80 0.49 14.68
CA GLY A 303 -9.80 -0.58 14.73
C GLY A 303 -9.23 -1.97 15.00
N TYR A 304 -7.98 -2.04 15.46
CA TYR A 304 -7.34 -3.31 15.79
C TYR A 304 -8.06 -4.07 16.92
N ALA A 305 -8.40 -3.36 18.01
CA ALA A 305 -9.07 -3.97 19.14
C ALA A 305 -10.47 -4.50 18.77
N GLU A 306 -11.20 -3.74 17.96
CA GLU A 306 -12.52 -4.09 17.47
C GLU A 306 -12.48 -5.32 16.56
N ALA A 307 -11.54 -5.37 15.61
CA ALA A 307 -11.38 -6.52 14.71
C ALA A 307 -10.97 -7.78 15.49
N ARG A 308 -10.05 -7.65 16.46
CA ARG A 308 -9.64 -8.74 17.32
C ARG A 308 -10.79 -9.22 18.21
N GLY A 309 -11.51 -8.29 18.84
CA GLY A 309 -12.63 -8.62 19.71
C GLY A 309 -13.80 -9.30 19.00
N LEU A 310 -13.98 -9.01 17.68
CA LEU A 310 -14.91 -9.76 16.85
C LEU A 310 -14.42 -11.18 16.54
N LEU A 311 -13.12 -11.35 16.26
CA LEU A 311 -12.53 -12.64 15.90
C LEU A 311 -12.49 -13.61 17.08
N ASP A 312 -12.19 -13.13 18.28
CA ASP A 312 -12.16 -13.94 19.50
C ASP A 312 -13.54 -14.03 20.23
N GLY A 313 -14.56 -13.36 19.68
CA GLY A 313 -15.93 -13.36 20.21
C GLY A 313 -16.10 -12.55 21.49
N SER A 314 -15.09 -11.79 21.94
CA SER A 314 -15.14 -10.99 23.17
C SER A 314 -15.95 -9.69 23.01
N GLN A 315 -16.19 -9.25 21.78
CA GLN A 315 -16.94 -8.03 21.48
C GLN A 315 -18.05 -8.29 20.47
N GLN A 316 -19.17 -7.62 20.68
CA GLN A 316 -20.25 -7.50 19.70
C GLN A 316 -20.32 -6.06 19.20
N LEU A 317 -20.23 -5.87 17.91
CA LEU A 317 -20.31 -4.56 17.28
C LEU A 317 -21.66 -4.37 16.57
N SER A 318 -22.10 -3.11 16.50
CA SER A 318 -23.30 -2.72 15.76
C SER A 318 -23.18 -3.11 14.27
N VAL A 319 -24.28 -3.48 13.65
CA VAL A 319 -24.40 -3.72 12.20
C VAL A 319 -23.99 -2.49 11.37
N PHE A 320 -24.08 -1.30 11.94
CA PHE A 320 -23.67 -0.05 11.29
C PHE A 320 -22.16 0.23 11.39
N TYR A 321 -21.43 -0.53 12.21
CA TYR A 321 -20.00 -0.32 12.45
C TYR A 321 -19.16 -0.19 11.18
N PRO A 322 -19.23 -1.12 10.19
CA PRO A 322 -18.38 -1.02 9.00
C PRO A 322 -18.61 0.27 8.20
N PHE A 323 -19.85 0.73 8.13
CA PHE A 323 -20.21 1.97 7.41
C PHE A 323 -19.70 3.21 8.14
N LEU A 324 -19.92 3.28 9.46
CA LEU A 324 -19.43 4.40 10.29
C LEU A 324 -17.90 4.46 10.30
N LYS A 325 -17.24 3.30 10.39
CA LYS A 325 -15.78 3.20 10.32
C LYS A 325 -15.24 3.65 8.96
N MET A 326 -15.92 3.27 7.86
CA MET A 326 -15.57 3.72 6.52
C MET A 326 -15.70 5.25 6.37
N VAL A 327 -16.77 5.86 6.88
CA VAL A 327 -16.95 7.31 6.87
C VAL A 327 -15.83 8.00 7.66
N SER A 328 -15.52 7.49 8.87
CA SER A 328 -14.44 8.00 9.70
C SER A 328 -13.07 7.88 9.02
N MET A 329 -12.83 6.77 8.31
CA MET A 329 -11.60 6.54 7.55
C MET A 329 -11.47 7.51 6.36
N VAL A 330 -12.56 7.75 5.60
CA VAL A 330 -12.57 8.75 4.52
C VAL A 330 -12.27 10.14 5.09
N ALA A 331 -12.95 10.54 6.16
CA ALA A 331 -12.73 11.83 6.81
C ALA A 331 -11.30 11.99 7.36
N SER A 332 -10.67 10.89 7.82
CA SER A 332 -9.27 10.89 8.28
C SER A 332 -8.27 11.05 7.13
N TYR A 333 -8.57 10.49 5.96
CA TYR A 333 -7.63 10.46 4.84
C TYR A 333 -7.71 11.69 3.93
N LEU A 334 -8.92 12.26 3.72
CA LEU A 334 -9.14 13.40 2.82
C LEU A 334 -8.25 14.62 3.09
N PRO A 335 -8.03 15.07 4.36
CA PRO A 335 -7.19 16.22 4.63
C PRO A 335 -5.70 15.99 4.34
N GLY A 336 -5.29 14.74 4.07
CA GLY A 336 -3.89 14.36 3.87
C GLY A 336 -3.11 14.17 5.16
N ILE A 337 -3.78 13.84 6.28
CA ILE A 337 -3.11 13.53 7.54
C ILE A 337 -2.27 12.26 7.35
N PRO A 338 -1.01 12.23 7.83
CA PRO A 338 -0.17 11.05 7.79
C PRO A 338 -0.79 9.87 8.52
N GLY A 339 -1.06 8.77 7.80
CA GLY A 339 -1.66 7.57 8.38
C GLY A 339 -1.94 6.50 7.33
N GLY A 340 -1.84 5.23 7.72
CA GLY A 340 -2.11 4.07 6.86
C GLY A 340 -3.59 3.74 6.77
N ILE A 341 -3.96 3.06 5.69
CA ILE A 341 -5.34 2.59 5.47
C ILE A 341 -5.48 1.07 5.69
N PHE A 342 -4.40 0.31 5.91
CA PHE A 342 -4.43 -1.15 6.02
C PHE A 342 -5.22 -1.62 7.25
N ALA A 343 -4.80 -1.26 8.46
CA ALA A 343 -5.48 -1.68 9.67
C ALA A 343 -6.96 -1.23 9.74
N PRO A 344 -7.32 0.03 9.40
CA PRO A 344 -8.72 0.40 9.29
C PRO A 344 -9.49 -0.40 8.24
N SER A 345 -8.87 -0.75 7.10
CA SER A 345 -9.51 -1.61 6.09
C SER A 345 -9.80 -3.01 6.62
N LEU A 346 -8.85 -3.61 7.34
CA LEU A 346 -9.07 -4.90 7.99
C LEU A 346 -10.22 -4.84 9.00
N SER A 347 -10.28 -3.77 9.79
CA SER A 347 -11.34 -3.57 10.77
C SER A 347 -12.73 -3.34 10.14
N ILE A 348 -12.80 -2.60 9.03
CA ILE A 348 -14.03 -2.44 8.24
C ILE A 348 -14.46 -3.80 7.67
N GLY A 349 -13.48 -4.56 7.12
CA GLY A 349 -13.72 -5.93 6.66
C GLY A 349 -14.29 -6.83 7.76
N ALA A 350 -13.70 -6.80 8.96
CA ALA A 350 -14.19 -7.55 10.11
C ALA A 350 -15.66 -7.19 10.44
N GLY A 351 -16.01 -5.90 10.38
CA GLY A 351 -17.38 -5.44 10.53
C GLY A 351 -18.34 -5.98 9.46
N PHE A 352 -17.92 -6.05 8.20
CA PHE A 352 -18.71 -6.70 7.14
C PHE A 352 -18.86 -8.20 7.36
N GLY A 353 -17.82 -8.89 7.88
CA GLY A 353 -17.91 -10.29 8.26
C GLY A 353 -18.95 -10.53 9.35
N ASN A 354 -18.98 -9.67 10.37
CA ASN A 354 -20.00 -9.69 11.42
C ASN A 354 -21.42 -9.45 10.86
N LEU A 355 -21.58 -8.50 9.93
CA LEU A 355 -22.85 -8.24 9.25
C LEU A 355 -23.32 -9.45 8.43
N LEU A 356 -22.41 -10.09 7.70
CA LEU A 356 -22.73 -11.27 6.87
C LEU A 356 -23.03 -12.51 7.71
N HIS A 357 -22.55 -12.60 8.94
CA HIS A 357 -22.88 -13.68 9.85
C HIS A 357 -24.38 -13.72 10.20
N ALA A 358 -25.07 -12.58 10.19
CA ALA A 358 -26.53 -12.54 10.35
C ALA A 358 -27.27 -13.25 9.21
N VAL A 359 -26.65 -13.37 8.01
CA VAL A 359 -27.22 -14.08 6.85
C VAL A 359 -26.74 -15.53 6.81
N PHE A 360 -25.47 -15.77 7.14
CA PHE A 360 -24.83 -17.09 7.11
C PHE A 360 -24.66 -17.65 8.54
N THR A 361 -25.75 -17.81 9.26
CA THR A 361 -25.74 -18.24 10.69
C THR A 361 -25.14 -19.63 10.92
N ASN A 362 -25.12 -20.48 9.88
CA ASN A 362 -24.52 -21.82 9.94
C ASN A 362 -23.00 -21.83 9.73
N MET A 363 -22.39 -20.67 9.52
CA MET A 363 -20.93 -20.55 9.37
C MET A 363 -20.31 -19.96 10.63
N SER A 364 -19.06 -20.34 10.92
CA SER A 364 -18.37 -19.74 12.05
C SER A 364 -18.11 -18.25 11.81
N LEU A 365 -18.39 -17.43 12.83
CA LEU A 365 -18.17 -16.00 12.78
C LEU A 365 -16.71 -15.63 12.42
N PRO A 366 -15.69 -16.25 13.04
CA PRO A 366 -14.28 -15.95 12.69
C PRO A 366 -13.94 -16.24 11.24
N MET A 367 -14.53 -17.28 10.62
CA MET A 367 -14.32 -17.59 9.21
C MET A 367 -14.86 -16.47 8.30
N LEU A 368 -16.09 -16.01 8.53
CA LEU A 368 -16.70 -14.94 7.73
C LEU A 368 -15.95 -13.61 7.92
N ILE A 369 -15.48 -13.34 9.15
CA ILE A 369 -14.66 -12.17 9.44
C ILE A 369 -13.36 -12.24 8.65
N ALA A 370 -12.66 -13.36 8.66
CA ALA A 370 -11.41 -13.54 7.92
C ALA A 370 -11.60 -13.34 6.40
N LEU A 371 -12.66 -13.93 5.82
CA LEU A 371 -13.01 -13.75 4.41
C LEU A 371 -13.28 -12.26 4.10
N ALA A 372 -14.04 -11.58 4.95
CA ALA A 372 -14.40 -10.19 4.73
C ALA A 372 -13.21 -9.23 4.94
N MET A 373 -12.32 -9.51 5.89
CA MET A 373 -11.07 -8.77 6.09
C MET A 373 -10.19 -8.83 4.83
N VAL A 374 -9.98 -10.03 4.29
CA VAL A 374 -9.23 -10.22 3.04
C VAL A 374 -9.92 -9.52 1.89
N GLY A 375 -11.24 -9.72 1.73
CA GLY A 375 -12.00 -9.16 0.63
C GLY A 375 -11.94 -7.63 0.61
N TYR A 376 -12.17 -6.98 1.75
CA TYR A 376 -12.14 -5.52 1.82
C TYR A 376 -10.73 -4.97 1.59
N LEU A 377 -9.69 -5.57 2.19
CA LEU A 377 -8.31 -5.16 1.97
C LEU A 377 -7.90 -5.32 0.50
N ALA A 378 -8.24 -6.46 -0.13
CA ALA A 378 -7.97 -6.72 -1.55
C ALA A 378 -8.74 -5.77 -2.48
N ALA A 379 -9.95 -5.36 -2.10
CA ALA A 379 -10.72 -4.37 -2.85
C ALA A 379 -10.09 -2.97 -2.79
N VAL A 380 -9.58 -2.57 -1.62
CA VAL A 380 -8.95 -1.25 -1.42
C VAL A 380 -7.59 -1.16 -2.07
N THR A 381 -6.73 -2.18 -1.91
CA THR A 381 -5.37 -2.17 -2.45
C THR A 381 -5.31 -2.61 -3.91
N GLN A 382 -6.24 -3.47 -4.34
CA GLN A 382 -6.23 -4.19 -5.62
C GLN A 382 -4.96 -5.06 -5.81
N SER A 383 -4.39 -5.53 -4.69
CA SER A 383 -3.29 -6.47 -4.59
C SER A 383 -3.76 -7.73 -3.86
N PRO A 384 -4.44 -8.66 -4.58
CA PRO A 384 -5.12 -9.80 -3.96
C PRO A 384 -4.15 -10.78 -3.30
N ILE A 385 -2.95 -11.03 -3.88
CA ILE A 385 -1.99 -11.97 -3.31
C ILE A 385 -1.45 -11.43 -1.99
N THR A 386 -1.04 -10.18 -1.96
CA THR A 386 -0.60 -9.50 -0.73
C THR A 386 -1.67 -9.52 0.35
N SER A 387 -2.92 -9.22 -0.03
CA SER A 387 -4.03 -9.14 0.93
C SER A 387 -4.32 -10.48 1.60
N PHE A 388 -4.38 -11.58 0.82
CA PHE A 388 -4.66 -12.88 1.44
C PHE A 388 -3.49 -13.38 2.27
N VAL A 389 -2.24 -13.15 1.85
CA VAL A 389 -1.05 -13.55 2.62
C VAL A 389 -0.96 -12.78 3.93
N ILE A 390 -1.20 -11.46 3.91
CA ILE A 390 -1.25 -10.64 5.14
C ILE A 390 -2.24 -11.24 6.14
N VAL A 391 -3.50 -11.43 5.74
CA VAL A 391 -4.52 -11.90 6.68
C VAL A 391 -4.26 -13.34 7.09
N MET A 392 -3.83 -14.21 6.19
CA MET A 392 -3.48 -15.60 6.49
C MET A 392 -2.40 -15.69 7.59
N GLU A 393 -1.30 -14.90 7.48
CA GLU A 393 -0.26 -14.87 8.51
C GLU A 393 -0.77 -14.24 9.83
N MET A 394 -1.63 -13.22 9.75
CA MET A 394 -2.16 -12.51 10.92
C MET A 394 -3.10 -13.33 11.80
N ILE A 395 -3.81 -14.31 11.20
CA ILE A 395 -4.81 -15.14 11.89
C ILE A 395 -4.38 -16.61 12.02
N ASN A 396 -3.16 -16.97 11.54
CA ASN A 396 -2.71 -18.36 11.39
C ASN A 396 -3.71 -19.23 10.59
N GLY A 397 -4.32 -18.63 9.56
CA GLY A 397 -5.46 -19.19 8.81
C GLY A 397 -5.08 -20.12 7.67
N HIS A 398 -4.09 -20.99 7.81
CA HIS A 398 -3.61 -21.88 6.73
C HIS A 398 -4.69 -22.80 6.16
N ALA A 399 -5.66 -23.23 6.98
CA ALA A 399 -6.77 -24.06 6.51
C ALA A 399 -7.71 -23.32 5.52
N LEU A 400 -7.73 -21.99 5.56
CA LEU A 400 -8.62 -21.16 4.74
C LEU A 400 -7.95 -20.60 3.48
N VAL A 401 -6.71 -20.96 3.17
CA VAL A 401 -5.91 -20.34 2.08
C VAL A 401 -6.68 -20.23 0.77
N ILE A 402 -7.32 -21.31 0.31
CA ILE A 402 -8.08 -21.33 -0.96
C ILE A 402 -9.26 -20.35 -0.90
N SER A 403 -10.00 -20.34 0.19
CA SER A 403 -11.18 -19.48 0.37
C SER A 403 -10.77 -18.00 0.47
N LEU A 404 -9.70 -17.69 1.21
CA LEU A 404 -9.12 -16.34 1.33
C LEU A 404 -8.62 -15.84 -0.03
N MET A 405 -7.89 -16.69 -0.78
CA MET A 405 -7.39 -16.35 -2.10
C MET A 405 -8.53 -16.10 -3.10
N ALA A 406 -9.54 -16.96 -3.12
CA ALA A 406 -10.72 -16.79 -3.98
C ALA A 406 -11.46 -15.48 -3.65
N THR A 407 -11.68 -15.20 -2.36
CA THR A 407 -12.30 -13.94 -1.90
C THR A 407 -11.50 -12.73 -2.34
N ALA A 408 -10.17 -12.74 -2.15
CA ALA A 408 -9.29 -11.63 -2.53
C ALA A 408 -9.33 -11.36 -4.04
N LEU A 409 -9.24 -12.42 -4.86
CA LEU A 409 -9.23 -12.30 -6.32
C LEU A 409 -10.56 -11.73 -6.83
N VAL A 410 -11.68 -12.27 -6.39
CA VAL A 410 -13.03 -11.81 -6.81
C VAL A 410 -13.27 -10.38 -6.33
N SER A 411 -12.99 -10.08 -5.06
CA SER A 411 -13.21 -8.76 -4.48
C SER A 411 -12.37 -7.69 -5.17
N SER A 412 -11.09 -7.97 -5.45
CA SER A 412 -10.21 -7.09 -6.21
C SER A 412 -10.75 -6.81 -7.63
N ARG A 413 -11.33 -7.82 -8.28
CA ARG A 413 -11.95 -7.64 -9.62
C ARG A 413 -13.21 -6.80 -9.56
N VAL A 414 -14.07 -7.04 -8.57
CA VAL A 414 -15.28 -6.22 -8.35
C VAL A 414 -14.92 -4.77 -8.07
N SER A 415 -13.92 -4.50 -7.23
CA SER A 415 -13.46 -3.14 -6.92
C SER A 415 -13.01 -2.35 -8.15
N ARG A 416 -12.42 -3.01 -9.15
CA ARG A 416 -11.95 -2.36 -10.40
C ARG A 416 -13.05 -1.75 -11.24
N PHE A 417 -14.31 -2.17 -11.08
CA PHE A 417 -15.45 -1.53 -11.74
C PHE A 417 -15.74 -0.12 -11.18
N PHE A 418 -15.31 0.16 -9.95
CA PHE A 418 -15.57 1.42 -9.27
C PHE A 418 -14.40 2.40 -9.37
N ALA A 419 -13.17 1.90 -9.25
CA ALA A 419 -11.97 2.74 -9.18
C ALA A 419 -10.72 2.03 -9.71
N PRO A 420 -9.75 2.79 -10.28
CA PRO A 420 -8.41 2.27 -10.57
C PRO A 420 -7.64 1.98 -9.28
N PRO A 421 -6.46 1.29 -9.37
CA PRO A 421 -5.62 1.01 -8.22
C PRO A 421 -5.28 2.27 -7.42
N LEU A 422 -5.65 2.26 -6.13
CA LEU A 422 -5.59 3.46 -5.28
C LEU A 422 -4.18 4.00 -5.14
N TYR A 423 -3.24 3.18 -4.73
CA TYR A 423 -1.87 3.62 -4.43
C TYR A 423 -1.09 4.06 -5.67
N GLU A 424 -1.29 3.39 -6.80
CA GLU A 424 -0.68 3.78 -8.06
C GLU A 424 -1.21 5.13 -8.55
N THR A 425 -2.54 5.30 -8.53
CA THR A 425 -3.19 6.56 -8.92
C THR A 425 -2.74 7.72 -8.02
N LEU A 426 -2.59 7.47 -6.71
CA LEU A 426 -2.04 8.46 -5.79
C LEU A 426 -0.55 8.71 -6.03
N ALA A 427 0.24 7.70 -6.39
CA ALA A 427 1.66 7.84 -6.72
C ALA A 427 1.88 8.71 -7.96
N GLN A 428 1.00 8.59 -8.97
CA GLN A 428 1.05 9.42 -10.17
C GLN A 428 0.92 10.92 -9.86
N ARG A 429 0.20 11.30 -8.79
CA ARG A 429 0.11 12.71 -8.35
C ARG A 429 1.46 13.29 -7.92
N TYR A 430 2.37 12.46 -7.41
CA TYR A 430 3.74 12.87 -7.07
C TYR A 430 4.67 12.92 -8.29
N LEU A 431 4.36 12.17 -9.34
CA LEU A 431 5.12 12.12 -10.60
C LEU A 431 4.72 13.22 -11.58
N ALA A 432 3.49 13.72 -11.49
CA ALA A 432 3.02 14.81 -12.33
C ALA A 432 3.88 16.08 -12.11
N PRO A 433 4.26 16.81 -13.17
CA PRO A 433 4.93 18.10 -13.00
C PRO A 433 4.03 19.03 -12.18
N PRO A 434 4.61 19.90 -11.34
CA PRO A 434 3.81 20.88 -10.60
C PRO A 434 2.99 21.68 -11.61
N VAL A 435 1.66 21.67 -11.45
CA VAL A 435 0.78 22.54 -12.23
C VAL A 435 1.27 23.97 -11.98
N PRO A 436 1.63 24.73 -13.01
CA PRO A 436 2.01 26.13 -12.84
C PRO A 436 0.87 26.79 -12.05
N ALA A 437 1.21 27.48 -10.96
CA ALA A 437 0.24 28.30 -10.27
C ALA A 437 -0.36 29.24 -11.32
N VAL A 438 -1.65 29.09 -11.61
CA VAL A 438 -2.38 30.07 -12.43
C VAL A 438 -2.16 31.39 -11.72
N ALA A 439 -1.32 32.26 -12.32
CA ALA A 439 -1.18 33.60 -11.84
C ALA A 439 -2.60 34.18 -11.72
N PRO A 440 -2.96 34.82 -10.60
CA PRO A 440 -4.24 35.48 -10.53
C PRO A 440 -4.33 36.40 -11.75
N ALA A 441 -5.37 36.20 -12.57
CA ALA A 441 -5.63 37.05 -13.71
C ALA A 441 -5.52 38.49 -13.23
N ALA A 442 -4.49 39.18 -13.69
CA ALA A 442 -4.37 40.59 -13.45
C ALA A 442 -5.69 41.21 -13.91
N ALA A 443 -6.42 41.78 -12.98
CA ALA A 443 -7.58 42.60 -13.27
C ALA A 443 -7.11 43.66 -14.26
N THR A 444 -7.47 43.49 -15.53
CA THR A 444 -7.24 44.47 -16.56
C THR A 444 -8.06 45.67 -16.16
N ALA A 445 -7.39 46.68 -15.61
CA ALA A 445 -7.94 47.99 -15.36
C ALA A 445 -8.50 48.52 -16.68
N ALA A 446 -9.79 48.68 -16.73
CA ALA A 446 -10.45 49.49 -17.72
C ALA A 446 -9.96 50.92 -17.52
N SER A 447 -9.01 51.36 -18.32
CA SER A 447 -8.70 52.76 -18.49
C SER A 447 -9.35 53.26 -19.77
N ASN A 448 -10.24 54.20 -19.59
CA ASN A 448 -10.91 55.04 -20.54
C ASN A 448 -10.05 55.39 -21.77
N VAL A 449 -10.63 55.19 -22.94
CA VAL A 449 -10.24 55.91 -24.14
C VAL A 449 -11.46 56.63 -24.63
N THR A 450 -11.51 57.92 -24.34
CA THR A 450 -12.12 58.95 -25.17
C THR A 450 -10.96 59.58 -25.94
N ASP A 451 -10.91 59.46 -27.23
CA ASP A 451 -10.95 60.61 -28.12
C ASP A 451 -10.99 60.19 -29.61
N VAL A 452 -11.79 60.93 -30.30
CA VAL A 452 -12.21 60.92 -31.68
C VAL A 452 -11.12 61.52 -32.56
N THR A 453 -10.83 60.95 -33.73
CA THR A 453 -10.69 61.65 -35.00
C THR A 453 -10.49 60.64 -36.15
N GLU A 454 -11.46 60.58 -37.06
CA GLU A 454 -11.35 60.24 -38.47
C GLU A 454 -10.83 61.47 -39.25
N PRO A 455 -10.41 61.43 -40.57
CA PRO A 455 -10.76 60.46 -41.61
C PRO A 455 -9.70 60.20 -42.72
N GLN A 456 -10.07 59.30 -43.66
CA GLN A 456 -9.71 59.27 -45.11
C GLN A 456 -8.30 58.79 -45.50
N ASP A 457 -8.08 57.81 -46.35
CA ASP A 457 -8.48 57.61 -47.73
C ASP A 457 -8.21 56.17 -48.23
N ALA A 458 -9.12 55.76 -48.99
CA ALA A 458 -9.23 54.92 -50.16
C ALA A 458 -8.08 54.06 -50.75
N ASN A 459 -8.51 52.87 -51.16
CA ASN A 459 -8.10 52.11 -52.33
C ASN A 459 -6.85 51.24 -52.30
N ALA A 460 -7.06 49.94 -52.21
CA ALA A 460 -6.65 48.98 -53.25
C ALA A 460 -7.15 47.56 -52.92
N ALA A 461 -7.76 46.95 -53.88
CA ALA A 461 -8.38 45.65 -53.89
C ALA A 461 -7.33 44.51 -53.96
N PRO A 462 -7.76 43.24 -53.81
CA PRO A 462 -6.96 42.11 -53.37
C PRO A 462 -6.23 41.41 -54.52
N ALA A 463 -5.11 40.77 -54.21
CA ALA A 463 -4.45 39.79 -55.08
C ALA A 463 -4.39 38.42 -54.42
N ASP A 464 -4.88 37.45 -55.17
CA ASP A 464 -4.99 36.03 -54.93
C ASP A 464 -3.62 35.34 -54.87
N PRO A 465 -3.44 34.26 -54.15
CA PRO A 465 -2.19 33.53 -54.05
C PRO A 465 -2.18 32.32 -54.98
N LEU A 466 -1.37 32.34 -55.99
CA LEU A 466 -0.89 31.13 -56.71
C LEU A 466 0.30 31.55 -57.60
N ASP A 467 1.38 30.89 -57.36
CA ASP A 467 2.54 30.67 -58.23
C ASP A 467 3.87 31.02 -57.57
N THR A 468 4.55 29.99 -57.23
CA THR A 468 5.89 29.65 -57.74
C THR A 468 6.32 28.31 -57.17
N LEU A 469 6.14 27.31 -58.03
CA LEU A 469 6.91 26.07 -58.06
C LEU A 469 8.21 26.31 -58.81
N ARG A 470 9.20 25.47 -58.44
CA ARG A 470 10.47 25.15 -59.16
C ARG A 470 11.71 25.77 -58.50
N ASP A 471 12.72 25.04 -58.29
CA ASP A 471 13.49 23.85 -58.63
C ASP A 471 14.69 23.87 -57.69
N GLU A 472 15.28 22.89 -57.33
CA GLU A 472 16.22 21.84 -57.73
C GLU A 472 16.88 21.29 -56.48
N ASP A 473 17.12 20.13 -56.33
CA ASP A 473 17.95 19.00 -56.72
C ASP A 473 18.47 18.35 -55.46
N GLY A 474 18.34 17.14 -55.19
CA GLY A 474 18.81 15.93 -55.82
C GLY A 474 19.52 15.11 -54.76
N SER A 475 18.99 13.98 -54.42
CA SER A 475 19.63 12.67 -54.29
C SER A 475 19.00 11.75 -53.22
N GLU A 476 18.13 10.93 -53.69
CA GLU A 476 17.96 9.54 -53.29
C GLU A 476 19.05 8.68 -53.98
N PRO A 477 19.30 7.39 -53.66
CA PRO A 477 18.34 6.34 -53.40
C PRO A 477 18.83 5.31 -52.36
N ALA A 478 18.15 4.29 -51.93
CA ALA A 478 17.38 3.19 -52.45
C ALA A 478 16.98 2.34 -51.24
N ALA A 479 15.79 1.93 -51.01
CA ALA A 479 14.95 0.88 -51.57
C ALA A 479 15.55 -0.53 -51.54
N ALA A 480 14.87 -1.42 -50.82
CA ALA A 480 14.41 -2.74 -51.24
C ALA A 480 13.90 -3.50 -50.03
N ALA A 481 12.63 -3.74 -49.92
CA ALA A 481 11.84 -4.86 -50.45
C ALA A 481 11.94 -6.07 -49.50
N ALA A 482 10.90 -6.37 -48.75
CA ALA A 482 9.70 -7.13 -49.11
C ALA A 482 9.89 -8.65 -49.12
N ALA A 483 9.03 -9.27 -48.36
CA ALA A 483 8.25 -10.50 -48.62
C ALA A 483 8.87 -11.87 -48.28
N ASP A 484 8.14 -12.55 -47.45
CA ASP A 484 7.47 -13.86 -47.73
C ASP A 484 8.23 -15.15 -47.42
N SER A 485 7.58 -15.98 -46.69
CA SER A 485 7.17 -17.38 -46.82
C SER A 485 7.25 -18.11 -45.45
N ALA A 486 6.17 -18.46 -44.85
CA ALA A 486 5.34 -19.65 -44.95
C ALA A 486 6.08 -20.99 -44.74
N ALA A 487 5.60 -21.72 -43.72
CA ALA A 487 5.45 -23.16 -43.62
C ALA A 487 6.71 -24.04 -43.54
N HIS A 488 6.80 -24.75 -42.39
CA HIS A 488 6.88 -26.22 -42.38
C HIS A 488 6.75 -26.78 -40.95
N ALA A 489 5.64 -27.45 -40.72
CA ALA A 489 5.54 -28.56 -39.75
C ALA A 489 6.18 -29.80 -40.39
N PRO A 490 6.67 -30.75 -39.59
CA PRO A 490 6.03 -32.05 -39.61
C PRO A 490 5.85 -32.68 -38.20
N ALA A 491 4.72 -33.35 -38.04
CA ALA A 491 4.47 -34.45 -37.11
C ALA A 491 4.74 -35.77 -37.87
N PRO A 492 4.44 -36.96 -37.32
CA PRO A 492 4.90 -37.61 -36.11
C PRO A 492 5.55 -39.00 -36.46
N HIS A 493 6.15 -39.71 -35.49
CA HIS A 493 6.42 -41.13 -35.62
C HIS A 493 6.03 -41.89 -34.36
N ASP A 494 5.11 -42.82 -34.58
CA ASP A 494 4.72 -44.01 -33.82
C ASP A 494 5.89 -44.93 -33.49
N ALA A 495 5.81 -45.60 -32.35
CA ALA A 495 5.83 -47.05 -32.20
C ALA A 495 5.98 -47.48 -30.71
N GLY A 496 4.95 -48.09 -30.17
CA GLY A 496 5.11 -49.06 -29.05
C GLY A 496 5.50 -50.41 -29.62
N PRO A 497 5.28 -51.60 -28.96
CA PRO A 497 5.00 -51.89 -27.54
C PRO A 497 5.85 -53.08 -27.01
N ALA A 498 5.47 -53.60 -25.84
CA ALA A 498 5.66 -54.96 -25.26
C ALA A 498 6.37 -54.93 -23.90
N ALA A 499 5.72 -55.30 -22.83
CA ALA A 499 5.11 -56.54 -22.36
C ALA A 499 5.99 -57.28 -21.34
N THR A 500 5.30 -57.71 -20.27
CA THR A 500 5.53 -58.91 -19.40
C THR A 500 6.62 -58.74 -18.31
N ASP A 501 6.51 -59.20 -17.09
CA ASP A 501 5.61 -60.09 -16.35
C ASP A 501 5.93 -59.99 -14.83
N ALA A 502 4.93 -60.04 -14.01
CA ALA A 502 4.61 -61.04 -13.00
C ALA A 502 5.48 -61.17 -11.72
N ASN A 503 4.73 -61.26 -10.68
CA ASN A 503 4.81 -62.05 -9.44
C ASN A 503 5.04 -61.29 -8.12
N GLY A 504 3.94 -61.30 -7.33
CA GLY A 504 3.99 -61.19 -5.87
C GLY A 504 4.52 -62.49 -5.21
N PRO A 505 4.42 -62.72 -3.91
CA PRO A 505 3.26 -62.48 -3.08
C PRO A 505 3.50 -61.97 -1.62
N ALA A 506 2.39 -61.60 -1.01
CA ALA A 506 2.01 -61.58 0.39
C ALA A 506 2.93 -62.09 1.50
N GLN A 507 2.99 -61.35 2.63
CA GLN A 507 2.84 -61.96 3.95
C GLN A 507 2.31 -60.93 4.98
N GLN A 508 1.24 -61.33 5.61
CA GLN A 508 0.61 -60.83 6.82
C GLN A 508 1.55 -60.91 8.03
N HIS A 509 1.44 -59.97 8.96
CA HIS A 509 1.33 -60.26 10.38
C HIS A 509 0.80 -59.00 11.13
N GLY A 510 -0.34 -59.17 11.73
CA GLY A 510 -0.90 -58.25 12.73
C GLY A 510 -0.41 -58.59 14.14
N PRO A 511 -1.11 -58.20 15.22
CA PRO A 511 -0.71 -57.12 16.11
C PRO A 511 -0.31 -57.59 17.50
N ARG A 512 0.29 -56.72 18.35
CA ARG A 512 0.33 -56.85 19.83
C ARG A 512 0.57 -55.44 20.43
N ASP A 513 -0.42 -54.92 21.08
CA ASP A 513 -0.69 -54.73 22.50
C ASP A 513 0.40 -54.09 23.39
N ALA A 514 -0.09 -53.02 24.11
CA ALA A 514 0.16 -52.66 25.49
C ALA A 514 1.49 -51.93 25.86
N GLN A 515 1.47 -50.69 26.15
CA GLN A 515 1.29 -50.05 27.47
C GLN A 515 1.14 -48.52 27.26
#